data_0ef6c2fa21b9ba30232b111ab1ccca74
#
_entry.id   0ef6c2fa21b9ba30232b111ab1ccca74
#
_cell.length_a   1.000
_cell.length_b   1.000
_cell.length_c   1.000
_cell.angle_alpha   90.00
_cell.angle_beta   90.00
_cell.angle_gamma   90.00
#
_symmetry.space_group_name_H-M   'P 1'
#
loop_
_entity.id
_entity.type
_entity.pdbx_description
1 polymer ?
#
loop_
_entity_poly.entity_id
_entity_poly.type
_entity_poly.pdbx_seq_one_letter_code
_entity_poly.pdbx_strand_id
1 'polypeptide(L)'
;MRETIEVGFQTFVADGSDEFGAVRDITPDGLVVYVENAGDFLIPQDAVTAVHSQKVIFDCRKLDDRLRQAIGHAHDAEVSGL
;
A
#
# COMPACT_ATOMS: atom_id res chain seq x y z
N MET A 1 -10.36 3.85 16.04
CA MET A 1 -10.35 5.11 15.28
C MET A 1 -9.06 5.22 14.49
N ARG A 2 -9.13 5.62 13.24
CA ARG A 2 -7.94 5.76 12.39
C ARG A 2 -7.20 7.05 12.68
N GLU A 3 -5.89 7.00 12.58
CA GLU A 3 -5.10 8.23 12.50
C GLU A 3 -5.38 8.92 11.17
N THR A 4 -5.14 10.22 11.13
CA THR A 4 -5.21 10.97 9.88
C THR A 4 -4.04 10.55 8.98
N ILE A 5 -4.36 10.15 7.75
CA ILE A 5 -3.33 9.74 6.80
C ILE A 5 -2.63 10.98 6.27
N GLU A 6 -1.31 10.92 6.21
CA GLU A 6 -0.49 12.01 5.68
C GLU A 6 0.48 11.48 4.64
N VAL A 7 0.92 12.37 3.76
CA VAL A 7 1.95 12.04 2.78
C VAL A 7 3.20 11.57 3.51
N GLY A 8 3.79 10.51 3.04
CA GLY A 8 4.97 9.92 3.64
C GLY A 8 4.70 8.71 4.52
N PHE A 9 3.43 8.44 4.86
CA PHE A 9 3.11 7.23 5.61
C PHE A 9 3.46 6.00 4.78
N GLN A 10 3.99 4.99 5.43
CA GLN A 10 4.32 3.72 4.80
C GLN A 10 3.06 2.87 4.61
N THR A 11 3.06 2.04 3.57
CA THR A 11 1.89 1.24 3.21
C THR A 11 2.21 -0.25 3.30
N PHE A 12 1.21 -1.01 3.78
CA PHE A 12 1.33 -2.43 4.06
C PHE A 12 0.06 -3.15 3.62
N VAL A 13 0.16 -4.43 3.28
CA VAL A 13 -1.02 -5.25 2.94
C VAL A 13 -1.54 -6.03 4.15
N ALA A 14 -0.77 -6.09 5.22
CA ALA A 14 -1.19 -6.72 6.47
C ALA A 14 -0.29 -6.21 7.57
N ASP A 15 -0.84 -6.17 8.80
CA ASP A 15 -0.04 -5.76 9.95
C ASP A 15 1.10 -6.78 10.14
N GLY A 16 2.32 -6.28 10.22
CA GLY A 16 3.49 -7.13 10.35
C GLY A 16 4.12 -7.57 9.04
N SER A 17 3.50 -7.25 7.89
CA SER A 17 4.13 -7.53 6.61
C SER A 17 5.15 -6.43 6.26
N ASP A 18 5.90 -6.65 5.18
CA ASP A 18 6.84 -5.63 4.72
C ASP A 18 6.11 -4.49 4.04
N GLU A 19 6.67 -3.31 4.13
CA GLU A 19 6.15 -2.16 3.44
C GLU A 19 6.26 -2.38 1.92
N PHE A 20 5.24 -1.92 1.17
CA PHE A 20 5.29 -2.02 -0.28
C PHE A 20 5.39 -0.67 -0.96
N GLY A 21 5.21 0.41 -0.24
CA GLY A 21 5.29 1.75 -0.82
C GLY A 21 5.03 2.82 0.22
N ALA A 22 4.74 4.02 -0.25
CA ALA A 22 4.47 5.15 0.62
C ALA A 22 3.38 6.03 0.02
N VAL A 23 2.62 6.68 0.89
CA VAL A 23 1.58 7.62 0.47
C VAL A 23 2.27 8.85 -0.14
N ARG A 24 1.96 9.14 -1.39
CA ARG A 24 2.53 10.26 -2.12
C ARG A 24 1.59 11.45 -2.18
N ASP A 25 0.29 11.19 -2.22
CA ASP A 25 -0.71 12.24 -2.26
C ASP A 25 -2.02 11.71 -1.71
N ILE A 26 -2.90 12.61 -1.32
CA ILE A 26 -4.20 12.27 -0.77
C ILE A 26 -5.22 13.06 -1.57
N THR A 27 -6.17 12.34 -2.18
CA THR A 27 -7.18 12.95 -3.04
C THR A 27 -8.57 12.58 -2.54
N PRO A 28 -9.62 13.29 -3.02
CA PRO A 28 -10.99 12.90 -2.67
C PRO A 28 -11.35 11.49 -3.13
N ASP A 29 -10.69 10.99 -4.17
CA ASP A 29 -10.97 9.65 -4.72
C ASP A 29 -10.22 8.54 -4.00
N GLY A 30 -9.18 8.88 -3.23
CA GLY A 30 -8.39 7.88 -2.54
C GLY A 30 -6.97 8.36 -2.28
N LEU A 31 -6.09 7.40 -2.08
CA LEU A 31 -4.68 7.68 -1.78
C LEU A 31 -3.83 7.34 -2.99
N VAL A 32 -2.92 8.25 -3.34
CA VAL A 32 -1.91 7.95 -4.34
C VAL A 32 -0.72 7.36 -3.59
N VAL A 33 -0.39 6.12 -3.92
CA VAL A 33 0.69 5.39 -3.27
C VAL A 33 1.78 5.12 -4.30
N TYR A 34 3.00 5.49 -3.97
CA TYR A 34 4.14 5.20 -4.81
C TYR A 34 4.69 3.82 -4.42
N VAL A 35 4.80 2.94 -5.42
CA VAL A 35 5.37 1.61 -5.25
C VAL A 35 6.68 1.57 -6.04
N GLU A 36 7.78 1.27 -5.35
CA GLU A 36 9.09 1.27 -5.97
C GLU A 36 9.13 0.33 -7.17
N ASN A 37 9.68 0.80 -8.27
CA ASN A 37 9.78 0.09 -9.54
C ASN A 37 8.45 -0.13 -10.27
N ALA A 38 7.35 0.39 -9.75
CA ALA A 38 6.04 0.22 -10.38
C ALA A 38 5.31 1.54 -10.59
N GLY A 39 5.66 2.59 -9.85
CA GLY A 39 5.07 3.91 -10.01
C GLY A 39 3.92 4.19 -9.07
N ASP A 40 3.09 5.15 -9.42
CA ASP A 40 1.99 5.61 -8.58
C ASP A 40 0.73 4.79 -8.85
N PHE A 41 0.00 4.50 -7.77
CA PHE A 41 -1.30 3.82 -7.87
C PHE A 41 -2.31 4.59 -7.03
N LEU A 42 -3.51 4.76 -7.56
CA LEU A 42 -4.63 5.33 -6.81
C LEU A 42 -5.36 4.19 -6.11
N ILE A 43 -5.45 4.25 -4.78
CA ILE A 43 -6.09 3.22 -3.99
C ILE A 43 -7.30 3.82 -3.30
N PRO A 44 -8.51 3.27 -3.50
CA PRO A 44 -9.70 3.79 -2.83
C PRO A 44 -9.56 3.75 -1.31
N GLN A 45 -10.12 4.74 -0.64
CA GLN A 45 -10.01 4.80 0.82
C GLN A 45 -10.69 3.62 1.51
N ASP A 46 -11.69 3.01 0.88
CA ASP A 46 -12.37 1.86 1.46
C ASP A 46 -11.49 0.60 1.49
N ALA A 47 -10.35 0.63 0.81
CA ALA A 47 -9.37 -0.45 0.91
C ALA A 47 -8.51 -0.36 2.17
N VAL A 48 -8.57 0.76 2.89
CA VAL A 48 -7.79 0.94 4.12
C VAL A 48 -8.48 0.20 5.26
N THR A 49 -7.75 -0.68 5.93
CA THR A 49 -8.28 -1.43 7.08
C THR A 49 -7.84 -0.83 8.41
N ALA A 50 -6.68 -0.19 8.45
CA ALA A 50 -6.17 0.41 9.68
C ALA A 50 -5.15 1.48 9.35
N VAL A 51 -5.03 2.47 10.24
CA VAL A 51 -4.00 3.50 10.16
C VAL A 51 -3.48 3.72 11.59
N HIS A 52 -2.21 3.43 11.79
CA HIS A 52 -1.58 3.64 13.10
C HIS A 52 -0.06 3.73 12.95
N SER A 53 0.56 4.48 13.83
CA SER A 53 2.03 4.59 13.88
C SER A 53 2.64 4.98 12.54
N GLN A 54 1.97 5.88 11.82
CA GLN A 54 2.40 6.35 10.50
C GLN A 54 2.41 5.24 9.45
N LYS A 55 1.57 4.22 9.64
CA LYS A 55 1.42 3.11 8.72
C LYS A 55 0.00 3.04 8.24
N VAL A 56 -0.18 2.75 6.96
CA VAL A 56 -1.49 2.52 6.36
C VAL A 56 -1.56 1.06 5.94
N ILE A 57 -2.54 0.35 6.49
CA ILE A 57 -2.72 -1.08 6.21
C ILE A 57 -3.90 -1.21 5.25
N PHE A 58 -3.68 -1.90 4.13
CA PHE A 58 -4.71 -2.10 3.11
C PHE A 58 -5.18 -3.55 3.09
N ASP A 59 -6.43 -3.72 2.67
CA ASP A 59 -6.97 -5.06 2.40
C ASP A 59 -6.55 -5.44 0.98
N CYS A 60 -5.68 -6.43 0.86
CA CYS A 60 -5.14 -6.87 -0.42
C CYS A 60 -6.26 -7.26 -1.39
N ARG A 61 -7.38 -7.77 -0.89
CA ARG A 61 -8.49 -8.19 -1.74
C ARG A 61 -9.21 -7.01 -2.41
N LYS A 62 -9.01 -5.80 -1.90
CA LYS A 62 -9.63 -4.59 -2.45
C LYS A 62 -8.68 -3.80 -3.34
N LEU A 63 -7.48 -4.30 -3.56
CA LEU A 63 -6.51 -3.68 -4.45
C LEU A 63 -6.70 -4.22 -5.86
N ASP A 64 -6.42 -3.39 -6.88
CA ASP A 64 -6.57 -3.87 -8.25
C ASP A 64 -5.44 -4.85 -8.60
N ASP A 65 -5.62 -5.55 -9.71
CA ASP A 65 -4.71 -6.62 -10.10
C ASP A 65 -3.31 -6.10 -10.40
N ARG A 66 -3.20 -4.92 -11.00
CA ARG A 66 -1.89 -4.34 -11.32
C ARG A 66 -1.10 -4.05 -10.06
N LEU A 67 -1.79 -3.51 -9.06
CA LEU A 67 -1.14 -3.20 -7.78
C LEU A 67 -0.74 -4.48 -7.05
N ARG A 68 -1.63 -5.48 -7.04
CA ARG A 68 -1.30 -6.76 -6.42
C ARG A 68 -0.11 -7.42 -7.08
N GLN A 69 0.00 -7.31 -8.41
CA GLN A 69 1.16 -7.84 -9.13
C GLN A 69 2.43 -7.07 -8.76
N ALA A 70 2.33 -5.76 -8.65
CA ALA A 70 3.48 -4.94 -8.27
C ALA A 70 3.98 -5.32 -6.89
N ILE A 71 3.07 -5.51 -5.94
CA ILE A 71 3.41 -5.93 -4.58
C ILE A 71 4.01 -7.34 -4.61
N GLY A 72 3.42 -8.23 -5.38
CA GLY A 72 3.91 -9.58 -5.53
C GLY A 72 5.33 -9.64 -6.07
N HIS A 73 5.65 -8.79 -7.04
CA HIS A 73 7.01 -8.72 -7.56
C HIS A 73 8.01 -8.26 -6.52
N ALA A 74 7.61 -7.34 -5.65
CA ALA A 74 8.48 -6.93 -4.56
C ALA A 74 8.77 -8.10 -3.63
N HIS A 75 7.80 -8.97 -3.41
CA HIS A 75 7.98 -10.17 -2.59
C HIS A 75 8.69 -11.30 -3.35
N ASP A 76 8.49 -11.37 -4.66
CA ASP A 76 9.15 -12.40 -5.47
C ASP A 76 10.67 -12.30 -5.37
N ALA A 77 11.19 -11.12 -5.19
CA ALA A 77 12.63 -10.95 -5.02
C ALA A 77 13.15 -11.71 -3.79
N GLU A 78 12.30 -11.90 -2.80
CA GLU A 78 12.68 -12.57 -1.55
C GLU A 78 12.50 -14.07 -1.63
N VAL A 79 11.57 -14.55 -2.46
CA VAL A 79 11.23 -15.97 -2.54
C VAL A 79 11.60 -16.58 -3.87
N SER A 80 12.27 -15.82 -4.70
CA SER A 80 12.58 -16.22 -6.07
C SER A 80 13.56 -17.39 -6.14
N GLY A 81 14.14 -17.77 -5.05
CA GLY A 81 15.01 -18.93 -5.01
C GLY A 81 14.28 -20.25 -5.14
N LEU A 82 12.99 -20.20 -5.17
CA LEU A 82 12.18 -21.41 -5.27
C LEU A 82 12.26 -21.99 -6.68
#